data_41ea364f12ad9bc2a774757093b32faf
#
_entry.id   41ea364f12ad9bc2a774757093b32faf
#
_cell.length_a   1.000
_cell.length_b   1.000
_cell.length_c   1.000
_cell.angle_alpha   90.00
_cell.angle_beta   90.00
_cell.angle_gamma   90.00
#
_symmetry.space_group_name_H-M   'P 1'
#
loop_
_entity.id
_entity.type
_entity.pdbx_description
1 polymer ?
#
loop_
_entity_poly.entity_id
_entity_poly.type
_entity_poly.pdbx_seq_one_letter_code
_entity_poly.pdbx_strand_id
1 'polypeptide(L)'
;MRRNRFGRYAILAFLVLCALVMSGCEQKTISQIKADPHRYADHNVSVVGKVTRSFSILGRGAYEIDDGTGKLWIVSQTGVPREGARVLVNGKIRDGFNLSSFISLPEQISSGLVMFEDSHKAKN
;
A
#
# COMPACT_ATOMS: atom_id res chain seq x y z
N MET A 1 -16.02 13.65 -48.00
CA MET A 1 -15.18 12.91 -47.05
C MET A 1 -15.49 13.26 -45.61
N ARG A 2 -16.67 12.89 -45.17
CA ARG A 2 -17.15 13.18 -43.82
C ARG A 2 -16.94 12.01 -42.86
N ARG A 3 -16.30 10.94 -43.27
CA ARG A 3 -16.22 9.67 -42.55
C ARG A 3 -15.38 9.71 -41.28
N ASN A 4 -14.45 10.63 -41.15
CA ASN A 4 -13.39 10.53 -40.15
C ASN A 4 -13.61 11.41 -38.91
N ARG A 5 -14.60 12.27 -38.92
CA ARG A 5 -14.86 13.14 -37.75
C ARG A 5 -15.43 12.39 -36.57
N PHE A 6 -16.42 11.53 -36.80
CA PHE A 6 -17.03 10.72 -35.74
C PHE A 6 -16.09 9.65 -35.20
N GLY A 7 -15.28 9.01 -36.06
CA GLY A 7 -14.30 8.02 -35.66
C GLY A 7 -13.21 8.62 -34.75
N ARG A 8 -12.79 9.84 -35.03
CA ARG A 8 -11.80 10.52 -34.22
C ARG A 8 -12.30 10.82 -32.82
N TYR A 9 -13.52 11.32 -32.70
CA TYR A 9 -14.14 11.62 -31.41
C TYR A 9 -14.43 10.34 -30.61
N ALA A 10 -14.84 9.28 -31.27
CA ALA A 10 -15.08 7.98 -30.63
C ALA A 10 -13.79 7.40 -30.05
N ILE A 11 -12.68 7.50 -30.77
CA ILE A 11 -11.35 7.03 -30.30
C ILE A 11 -10.89 7.88 -29.13
N LEU A 12 -11.04 9.21 -29.19
CA LEU A 12 -10.66 10.10 -28.10
C LEU A 12 -11.52 9.84 -26.85
N ALA A 13 -12.83 9.65 -27.01
CA ALA A 13 -13.72 9.33 -25.90
C ALA A 13 -13.37 7.97 -25.27
N PHE A 14 -13.00 6.98 -26.06
CA PHE A 14 -12.57 5.68 -25.59
C PHE A 14 -11.26 5.77 -24.80
N LEU A 15 -10.27 6.53 -25.30
CA LEU A 15 -9.01 6.76 -24.61
C LEU A 15 -9.18 7.47 -23.28
N VAL A 16 -10.05 8.47 -23.21
CA VAL A 16 -10.35 9.17 -21.97
C VAL A 16 -11.05 8.23 -20.98
N LEU A 17 -11.97 7.40 -21.43
CA LEU A 17 -12.66 6.43 -20.59
C LEU A 17 -11.68 5.38 -20.05
N CYS A 18 -10.75 4.89 -20.87
CA CYS A 18 -9.69 3.97 -20.43
C CYS A 18 -8.79 4.62 -19.37
N ALA A 19 -8.43 5.89 -19.53
CA ALA A 19 -7.62 6.62 -18.57
C ALA A 19 -8.33 6.75 -17.21
N LEU A 20 -9.65 6.93 -17.21
CA LEU A 20 -10.45 6.99 -15.98
C LEU A 20 -10.53 5.63 -15.27
N VAL A 21 -10.59 4.54 -16.02
CA VAL A 21 -10.63 3.18 -15.46
C VAL A 21 -9.28 2.77 -14.86
N MET A 22 -8.17 3.31 -15.38
CA MET A 22 -6.83 3.02 -14.88
C MET A 22 -6.48 3.77 -13.59
N SER A 23 -7.35 4.63 -13.08
CA SER A 23 -7.15 5.37 -11.84
C SER A 23 -7.53 4.56 -10.59
N GLY A 24 -7.46 3.21 -10.62
CA GLY A 24 -7.55 2.36 -9.44
C GLY A 24 -6.34 2.56 -8.53
N CYS A 25 -6.35 1.99 -7.33
CA CYS A 25 -5.34 2.04 -6.26
C CYS A 25 -4.08 2.87 -6.56
N GLU A 26 -4.05 4.10 -6.10
CA GLU A 26 -2.87 4.95 -6.24
C GLU A 26 -1.72 4.39 -5.41
N GLN A 27 -0.60 4.12 -6.09
CA GLN A 27 0.64 3.79 -5.41
C GLN A 27 1.22 5.05 -4.78
N LYS A 28 1.49 4.99 -3.48
CA LYS A 28 2.04 6.11 -2.71
C LYS A 28 3.42 5.75 -2.18
N THR A 29 4.24 6.77 -1.93
CA THR A 29 5.51 6.57 -1.23
C THR A 29 5.29 6.65 0.27
N ILE A 30 6.17 5.99 1.02
CA ILE A 30 6.09 6.01 2.49
C ILE A 30 6.25 7.43 3.03
N SER A 31 7.14 8.24 2.43
CA SER A 31 7.31 9.62 2.84
C SER A 31 6.05 10.47 2.64
N GLN A 32 5.30 10.24 1.56
CA GLN A 32 4.02 10.93 1.33
C GLN A 32 2.99 10.58 2.39
N ILE A 33 2.91 9.32 2.77
CA ILE A 33 1.98 8.84 3.79
C ILE A 33 2.32 9.44 5.15
N LYS A 34 3.60 9.44 5.51
CA LYS A 34 4.07 10.00 6.80
C LYS A 34 3.96 11.52 6.88
N ALA A 35 4.04 12.21 5.74
CA ALA A 35 3.91 13.66 5.70
C ALA A 35 2.47 14.14 5.97
N ASP A 36 1.47 13.34 5.61
CA ASP A 36 0.07 13.69 5.80
C ASP A 36 -0.75 12.45 6.18
N PRO A 37 -0.60 11.96 7.42
CA PRO A 37 -1.27 10.73 7.86
C PRO A 37 -2.79 10.81 7.83
N HIS A 38 -3.36 11.97 8.11
CA HIS A 38 -4.81 12.14 8.13
C HIS A 38 -5.44 11.97 6.76
N ARG A 39 -4.72 12.36 5.71
CA ARG A 39 -5.20 12.21 4.34
C ARG A 39 -5.37 10.75 3.93
N TYR A 40 -4.50 9.89 4.45
CA TYR A 40 -4.45 8.47 4.07
C TYR A 40 -5.09 7.55 5.11
N ALA A 41 -5.45 8.07 6.28
CA ALA A 41 -6.07 7.28 7.35
C ALA A 41 -7.37 6.63 6.86
N ASP A 42 -7.49 5.32 7.13
CA ASP A 42 -8.64 4.47 6.74
C ASP A 42 -8.87 4.36 5.22
N HIS A 43 -7.96 4.87 4.40
CA HIS A 43 -8.00 4.71 2.94
C HIS A 43 -7.10 3.57 2.50
N ASN A 44 -7.50 2.87 1.45
CA ASN A 44 -6.66 1.85 0.83
C ASN A 44 -5.55 2.53 0.04
N VAL A 45 -4.32 2.14 0.34
CA VAL A 45 -3.13 2.61 -0.37
C VAL A 45 -2.28 1.43 -0.79
N SER A 46 -1.50 1.63 -1.84
CA SER A 46 -0.53 0.65 -2.32
C SER A 46 0.88 1.20 -2.13
N VAL A 47 1.76 0.39 -1.59
CA VAL A 47 3.17 0.74 -1.39
C VAL A 47 4.03 -0.40 -1.91
N VAL A 48 5.12 -0.05 -2.59
CA VAL A 48 6.14 -1.01 -3.03
C VAL A 48 7.40 -0.75 -2.23
N GLY A 49 7.97 -1.78 -1.65
CA GLY A 49 9.22 -1.65 -0.90
C GLY A 49 9.92 -2.97 -0.70
N LYS A 50 11.11 -2.89 -0.13
CA LYS A 50 11.93 -4.05 0.23
C LYS A 50 11.71 -4.39 1.69
N VAL A 51 11.48 -5.66 2.00
CA VAL A 51 11.31 -6.13 3.38
C VAL A 51 12.65 -6.08 4.08
N THR A 52 12.75 -5.29 5.14
CA THR A 52 13.97 -5.13 5.94
C THR A 52 13.95 -5.96 7.21
N ARG A 53 12.77 -6.18 7.77
CA ARG A 53 12.55 -6.99 8.97
C ARG A 53 11.23 -7.72 8.86
N SER A 54 11.17 -8.94 9.36
CA SER A 54 9.90 -9.67 9.43
C SER A 54 9.90 -10.58 10.65
N PHE A 55 8.74 -10.71 11.28
CA PHE A 55 8.52 -11.72 12.30
C PHE A 55 7.09 -12.23 12.23
N SER A 56 6.89 -13.49 12.56
CA SER A 56 5.56 -14.08 12.58
C SER A 56 5.35 -14.92 13.83
N ILE A 57 4.11 -14.91 14.31
CA ILE A 57 3.67 -15.71 15.43
C ILE A 57 2.33 -16.31 15.06
N LEU A 58 2.25 -17.64 14.98
CA LEU A 58 1.02 -18.38 14.69
C LEU A 58 0.31 -17.95 13.40
N GLY A 59 1.09 -17.76 12.32
CA GLY A 59 0.54 -17.36 11.01
C GLY A 59 0.16 -15.91 10.89
N ARG A 60 0.33 -15.12 11.93
CA ARG A 60 0.17 -13.67 11.93
C ARG A 60 1.52 -13.03 12.16
N GLY A 61 1.71 -11.83 11.70
CA GLY A 61 2.98 -11.18 11.91
C GLY A 61 3.02 -9.74 11.46
N ALA A 62 4.21 -9.19 11.49
CA ALA A 62 4.49 -7.87 11.02
C ALA A 62 5.81 -7.87 10.28
N TYR A 63 5.91 -6.95 9.33
CA TYR A 63 7.15 -6.76 8.57
C TYR A 63 7.33 -5.28 8.26
N GLU A 64 8.58 -4.88 8.17
CA GLU A 64 8.95 -3.52 7.82
C GLU A 64 9.39 -3.47 6.37
N ILE A 65 8.89 -2.50 5.63
CA ILE A 65 9.34 -2.25 4.25
C ILE A 65 10.02 -0.89 4.16
N ASP A 66 10.98 -0.80 3.26
CA ASP A 66 11.72 0.41 2.91
C ASP A 66 11.59 0.63 1.41
N ASP A 67 11.04 1.78 1.01
CA ASP A 67 10.86 2.14 -0.41
C ASP A 67 11.90 3.15 -0.90
N GLY A 68 12.91 3.44 -0.09
CA GLY A 68 13.92 4.46 -0.37
C GLY A 68 13.54 5.86 0.11
N THR A 69 12.27 6.11 0.41
CA THR A 69 11.78 7.39 0.94
C THR A 69 11.52 7.34 2.44
N GLY A 70 11.36 6.15 2.98
CA GLY A 70 11.08 5.93 4.39
C GLY A 70 10.80 4.47 4.68
N LYS A 71 10.47 4.18 5.92
CA LYS A 71 10.16 2.83 6.39
C LYS A 71 8.75 2.80 6.97
N LEU A 72 8.07 1.67 6.79
CA LEU A 72 6.70 1.48 7.25
C LEU A 72 6.52 0.07 7.76
N TRP A 73 5.93 -0.07 8.95
CA TRP A 73 5.53 -1.36 9.49
C TRP A 73 4.18 -1.78 8.96
N ILE A 74 4.07 -3.05 8.63
CA ILE A 74 2.87 -3.65 8.05
C ILE A 74 2.45 -4.83 8.90
N VAL A 75 1.19 -4.84 9.31
CA VAL A 75 0.60 -5.94 10.08
C VAL A 75 -0.16 -6.84 9.13
N SER A 76 0.16 -8.13 9.16
CA SER A 76 -0.43 -9.14 8.27
C SER A 76 -1.10 -10.24 9.09
N GLN A 77 -2.26 -10.68 8.63
CA GLN A 77 -2.96 -11.83 9.18
C GLN A 77 -2.79 -13.08 8.32
N THR A 78 -2.16 -12.95 7.16
CA THR A 78 -2.02 -14.02 6.17
C THR A 78 -0.60 -14.56 6.03
N GLY A 79 0.32 -14.04 6.83
CA GLY A 79 1.73 -14.41 6.77
C GLY A 79 2.60 -13.23 6.37
N VAL A 80 3.90 -13.40 6.50
CA VAL A 80 4.87 -12.35 6.24
C VAL A 80 5.82 -12.74 5.11
N PRO A 81 6.19 -11.80 4.23
CA PRO A 81 7.20 -12.07 3.23
C PRO A 81 8.58 -12.17 3.87
N ARG A 82 9.50 -12.79 3.17
CA ARG A 82 10.86 -13.00 3.61
C ARG A 82 11.66 -11.69 3.56
N GLU A 83 12.59 -11.52 4.49
CA GLU A 83 13.53 -10.40 4.47
C GLU A 83 14.30 -10.36 3.15
N GLY A 84 14.48 -9.16 2.60
CA GLY A 84 15.12 -8.95 1.32
C GLY A 84 14.19 -9.01 0.12
N ALA A 85 12.98 -9.53 0.27
CA ALA A 85 12.01 -9.57 -0.82
C ALA A 85 11.46 -8.18 -1.13
N ARG A 86 11.24 -7.90 -2.41
CA ARG A 86 10.52 -6.71 -2.84
C ARG A 86 9.05 -7.05 -3.01
N VAL A 87 8.18 -6.27 -2.39
CA VAL A 87 6.75 -6.56 -2.34
C VAL A 87 5.91 -5.34 -2.67
N LEU A 88 4.77 -5.60 -3.29
CA LEU A 88 3.69 -4.65 -3.41
C LEU A 88 2.67 -4.98 -2.32
N VAL A 89 2.36 -4.01 -1.47
CA VAL A 89 1.44 -4.18 -0.36
C VAL A 89 0.24 -3.25 -0.54
N ASN A 90 -0.94 -3.80 -0.41
CA ASN A 90 -2.18 -3.05 -0.39
C ASN A 90 -2.77 -3.14 1.02
N GLY A 91 -3.19 -2.02 1.56
CA GLY A 91 -3.77 -2.01 2.88
C GLY A 91 -4.24 -0.64 3.33
N LYS A 92 -4.64 -0.56 4.59
CA LYS A 92 -5.13 0.67 5.21
C LYS A 92 -4.11 1.20 6.21
N ILE A 93 -3.93 2.51 6.20
CA ILE A 93 -3.06 3.19 7.15
C ILE A 93 -3.83 3.47 8.42
N ARG A 94 -3.25 3.13 9.56
CA ARG A 94 -3.80 3.40 10.88
C ARG A 94 -2.72 3.80 11.86
N ASP A 95 -3.14 4.40 12.96
CA ASP A 95 -2.25 4.72 14.06
C ASP A 95 -1.95 3.45 14.87
N GLY A 96 -0.67 3.17 15.08
CA GLY A 96 -0.21 2.02 15.85
C GLY A 96 -0.67 2.03 17.31
N PHE A 97 -0.95 3.17 17.88
CA PHE A 97 -1.46 3.28 19.26
C PHE A 97 -2.82 2.62 19.45
N ASN A 98 -3.69 2.73 18.45
CA ASN A 98 -5.01 2.11 18.52
C ASN A 98 -4.94 0.58 18.41
N LEU A 99 -3.83 0.06 17.95
CA LEU A 99 -3.60 -1.36 17.77
C LEU A 99 -3.08 -2.06 19.00
N SER A 100 -2.27 -1.36 19.80
CA SER A 100 -1.68 -1.94 21.00
C SER A 100 -2.74 -2.36 22.02
N SER A 101 -3.95 -1.81 21.95
CA SER A 101 -5.08 -2.22 22.80
C SER A 101 -5.71 -3.53 22.34
N PHE A 102 -5.52 -3.93 21.10
CA PHE A 102 -6.12 -5.17 20.54
C PHE A 102 -5.09 -6.28 20.32
N ILE A 103 -3.85 -5.93 20.12
CA ILE A 103 -2.76 -6.88 19.84
C ILE A 103 -1.53 -6.40 20.60
N SER A 104 -0.86 -7.31 21.30
CA SER A 104 0.43 -7.00 21.91
C SER A 104 1.48 -6.81 20.84
N LEU A 105 1.67 -5.57 20.39
CA LEU A 105 2.70 -5.22 19.43
C LEU A 105 3.96 -4.78 20.16
N PRO A 106 5.15 -5.09 19.64
CA PRO A 106 6.37 -4.48 20.12
C PRO A 106 6.28 -2.96 20.08
N GLU A 107 6.88 -2.29 21.06
CA GLU A 107 6.84 -0.86 21.21
C GLU A 107 7.29 -0.12 19.94
N GLN A 108 8.23 -0.70 19.20
CA GLN A 108 8.73 -0.15 17.93
C GLN A 108 7.66 -0.07 16.85
N ILE A 109 6.67 -0.93 16.90
CA ILE A 109 5.57 -0.99 15.94
C ILE A 109 4.39 -0.15 16.42
N SER A 110 4.14 -0.15 17.72
CA SER A 110 3.00 0.56 18.32
C SER A 110 3.18 2.07 18.39
N SER A 111 4.40 2.58 18.23
CA SER A 111 4.73 4.00 18.45
C SER A 111 4.55 4.88 17.21
N GLY A 112 4.05 4.37 16.09
CA GLY A 112 3.93 5.14 14.86
C GLY A 112 2.80 4.68 13.95
N LEU A 113 2.84 5.15 12.71
CA LEU A 113 1.90 4.70 11.69
C LEU A 113 2.20 3.27 11.29
N VAL A 114 1.15 2.49 11.10
CA VAL A 114 1.22 1.13 10.58
C VAL A 114 0.21 0.95 9.45
N MET A 115 0.49 0.00 8.56
CA MET A 115 -0.44 -0.42 7.53
C MET A 115 -1.04 -1.77 7.92
N PHE A 116 -2.36 -1.88 7.85
CA PHE A 116 -3.05 -3.17 7.90
C PHE A 116 -3.13 -3.72 6.50
N GLU A 117 -2.43 -4.80 6.28
CA GLU A 117 -2.37 -5.43 4.97
C GLU A 117 -3.71 -6.08 4.62
N ASP A 118 -4.23 -5.74 3.43
CA ASP A 118 -5.28 -6.52 2.78
C ASP A 118 -4.65 -7.64 1.93
N SER A 119 -3.57 -7.33 1.23
CA SER A 119 -2.82 -8.30 0.42
C SER A 119 -1.40 -7.83 0.17
N HIS A 120 -0.52 -8.78 -0.06
CA HIS A 120 0.83 -8.51 -0.56
C HIS A 120 1.21 -9.52 -1.64
N LYS A 121 2.09 -9.11 -2.53
CA LYS A 121 2.66 -10.00 -3.54
C LYS A 121 4.09 -9.60 -3.86
N ALA A 122 4.90 -10.61 -4.22
CA ALA A 122 6.26 -10.36 -4.66
C ALA A 122 6.26 -9.51 -5.93
N LYS A 123 7.19 -8.57 -6.01
CA LYS A 123 7.36 -7.71 -7.17
C LYS A 123 8.78 -7.84 -7.69
N ASN A 124 8.88 -8.20 -8.96
CA ASN A 124 10.17 -8.32 -9.65
C ASN A 124 10.56 -7.02 -10.33
#